data_7fa7700d1f486d53158405b0efe78077
#
_entry.id   7fa7700d1f486d53158405b0efe78077
#
_cell.length_a   1.000
_cell.length_b   1.000
_cell.length_c   1.000
_cell.angle_alpha   90.00
_cell.angle_beta   90.00
_cell.angle_gamma   90.00
#
_symmetry.space_group_name_H-M   'P 1'
#
loop_
_entity.id
_entity.type
_entity.pdbx_description
1 polymer ?
#
loop_
_entity_poly.entity_id
_entity_poly.type
_entity_poly.pdbx_seq_one_letter_code
_entity_poly.pdbx_strand_id
1 'polypeptide(L)'
;YHPGISGSIFSKEGNYILGYFGELHPKIIKNTYGFEIFLENLVNYKSKNKKVKKSLIFSDYQKSDRDFAFLVNKSTQAQDLIDLIQNIDRSLIKKVKIFDVYEGENIPSDKKSIALKVTIQSDFKTLNEKDLNEISQKIISTVEKQASAKLRS
;
A
#
# COMPACT_ATOMS: atom_id res chain seq x y z
N TYR A 1 -23.41 10.00 9.86
CA TYR A 1 -22.64 9.87 8.61
C TYR A 1 -23.55 9.47 7.45
N HIS A 2 -23.09 9.70 6.22
CA HIS A 2 -23.77 9.29 5.00
C HIS A 2 -23.77 7.75 4.88
N PRO A 3 -24.93 7.08 4.58
CA PRO A 3 -24.99 5.62 4.57
C PRO A 3 -24.09 4.92 3.56
N GLY A 4 -23.77 5.59 2.44
CA GLY A 4 -22.94 5.03 1.37
C GLY A 4 -21.51 5.57 1.31
N ILE A 5 -21.15 6.57 2.14
CA ILE A 5 -19.83 7.23 2.11
C ILE A 5 -19.32 7.36 3.55
N SER A 6 -19.26 6.26 4.25
CA SER A 6 -18.73 6.19 5.61
C SER A 6 -18.14 4.81 5.90
N GLY A 7 -17.30 4.74 6.91
CA GLY A 7 -16.65 3.51 7.36
C GLY A 7 -16.39 3.50 8.85
N SER A 8 -16.06 2.32 9.35
CA SER A 8 -15.70 2.09 10.75
C SER A 8 -14.22 1.80 10.87
N ILE A 9 -13.61 2.27 11.94
CA ILE A 9 -12.22 1.99 12.31
C ILE A 9 -12.24 0.89 13.37
N PHE A 10 -11.60 -0.22 13.11
CA PHE A 10 -11.54 -1.35 14.02
C PHE A 10 -10.15 -1.50 14.64
N SER A 11 -10.09 -2.14 15.82
CA SER A 11 -8.83 -2.62 16.36
C SER A 11 -8.22 -3.68 15.43
N LYS A 12 -6.91 -3.88 15.50
CA LYS A 12 -6.18 -4.86 14.68
C LYS A 12 -6.77 -6.28 14.82
N GLU A 13 -7.32 -6.61 15.98
CA GLU A 13 -7.97 -7.89 16.26
C GLU A 13 -9.45 -7.93 15.82
N GLY A 14 -9.98 -6.82 15.29
CA GLY A 14 -11.35 -6.72 14.80
C GLY A 14 -12.45 -6.71 15.91
N ASN A 15 -12.05 -6.76 17.17
CA ASN A 15 -12.99 -6.96 18.29
C ASN A 15 -13.61 -5.66 18.83
N TYR A 16 -13.02 -4.50 18.53
CA TYR A 16 -13.47 -3.21 19.04
C TYR A 16 -13.57 -2.18 17.93
N ILE A 17 -14.66 -1.44 17.89
CA ILE A 17 -14.80 -0.26 17.05
C ILE A 17 -14.03 0.87 17.74
N LEU A 18 -13.06 1.43 17.05
CA LEU A 18 -12.23 2.53 17.52
C LEU A 18 -12.76 3.89 17.09
N GLY A 19 -13.64 3.92 16.08
CA GLY A 19 -14.22 5.15 15.59
C GLY A 19 -14.94 4.98 14.26
N TYR A 20 -15.43 6.10 13.75
CA TYR A 20 -16.08 6.21 12.45
C TYR A 20 -15.45 7.34 11.63
N PHE A 21 -15.58 7.26 10.33
CA PHE A 21 -15.19 8.34 9.41
C PHE A 21 -16.11 8.34 8.19
N GLY A 22 -16.16 9.46 7.48
CA GLY A 22 -16.91 9.56 6.24
C GLY A 22 -17.54 10.93 6.04
N GLU A 23 -18.39 11.02 5.01
CA GLU A 23 -19.18 12.21 4.76
C GLU A 23 -20.27 12.37 5.83
N LEU A 24 -20.46 13.59 6.34
CA LEU A 24 -21.57 13.90 7.22
C LEU A 24 -22.89 13.82 6.43
N HIS A 25 -23.98 13.47 7.14
CA HIS A 25 -25.26 13.29 6.45
C HIS A 25 -25.68 14.59 5.74
N PRO A 26 -26.02 14.56 4.42
CA PRO A 26 -26.31 15.78 3.63
C PRO A 26 -27.46 16.63 4.14
N LYS A 27 -28.35 16.06 4.97
CA LYS A 27 -29.42 16.82 5.66
C LYS A 27 -28.87 17.73 6.77
N ILE A 28 -27.69 17.45 7.30
CA ILE A 28 -27.05 18.25 8.35
C ILE A 28 -26.12 19.27 7.70
N ILE A 29 -25.19 18.78 6.87
CA ILE A 29 -24.22 19.62 6.16
C ILE A 29 -23.76 18.91 4.89
N LYS A 30 -23.65 19.63 3.77
CA LYS A 30 -23.23 19.07 2.48
C LYS A 30 -21.72 19.13 2.31
N ASN A 31 -21.17 18.16 1.59
CA ASN A 31 -19.76 18.11 1.18
C ASN A 31 -18.77 18.26 2.34
N THR A 32 -19.12 17.75 3.52
CA THR A 32 -18.25 17.82 4.70
C THR A 32 -17.92 16.43 5.17
N TYR A 33 -16.64 16.20 5.38
CA TYR A 33 -16.10 14.92 5.85
C TYR A 33 -15.58 15.09 7.28
N GLY A 34 -15.71 14.03 8.07
CA GLY A 34 -15.25 14.02 9.44
C GLY A 34 -14.87 12.64 9.92
N PHE A 35 -14.29 12.58 11.09
CA PHE A 35 -14.04 11.35 11.81
C PHE A 35 -14.22 11.56 13.31
N GLU A 36 -14.49 10.47 14.01
CA GLU A 36 -14.54 10.42 15.47
C GLU A 36 -13.76 9.20 15.97
N ILE A 37 -13.11 9.35 17.11
CA ILE A 37 -12.35 8.28 17.76
C ILE A 37 -12.83 8.11 19.18
N PHE A 38 -13.15 6.87 19.56
CA PHE A 38 -13.57 6.50 20.91
C PHE A 38 -12.36 6.25 21.78
N LEU A 39 -11.99 7.26 22.58
CA LEU A 39 -10.77 7.21 23.41
C LEU A 39 -10.84 6.12 24.48
N GLU A 40 -12.02 5.83 25.02
CA GLU A 40 -12.25 4.75 25.98
C GLU A 40 -11.89 3.37 25.40
N ASN A 41 -12.09 3.19 24.09
CA ASN A 41 -11.74 1.94 23.43
C ASN A 41 -10.23 1.83 23.13
N LEU A 42 -9.51 2.95 23.09
CA LEU A 42 -8.05 2.98 22.94
C LEU A 42 -7.33 2.57 24.23
N VAL A 43 -7.88 2.90 25.41
CA VAL A 43 -7.25 2.62 26.72
C VAL A 43 -7.18 1.12 26.98
N ASN A 44 -8.12 0.35 26.46
CA ASN A 44 -8.12 -1.11 26.58
C ASN A 44 -7.06 -1.79 25.70
N TYR A 45 -6.49 -1.04 24.76
CA TYR A 45 -5.39 -1.51 23.90
C TYR A 45 -4.03 -1.32 24.59
N LYS A 46 -3.89 -1.78 25.82
CA LYS A 46 -2.57 -1.90 26.44
C LYS A 46 -1.81 -2.98 25.71
N SER A 47 -0.92 -2.56 24.83
CA SER A 47 0.08 -3.45 24.24
C SER A 47 0.80 -4.19 25.37
N LYS A 48 0.45 -5.45 25.61
CA LYS A 48 1.12 -6.32 26.59
C LYS A 48 2.59 -6.57 26.26
N ASN A 49 3.02 -6.19 25.08
CA ASN A 49 4.38 -6.31 24.63
C ASN A 49 4.97 -4.93 24.38
N LYS A 50 5.76 -4.42 25.32
CA LYS A 50 6.80 -3.44 24.98
C LYS A 50 7.70 -4.13 23.97
N LYS A 51 7.36 -4.00 22.67
CA LYS A 51 8.29 -4.41 21.61
C LYS A 51 9.57 -3.61 21.86
N VAL A 52 10.60 -4.27 22.32
CA VAL A 52 11.94 -3.69 22.33
C VAL A 52 12.16 -3.17 20.92
N LYS A 53 12.32 -1.85 20.78
CA LYS A 53 12.60 -1.26 19.46
C LYS A 53 13.85 -1.95 18.96
N LYS A 54 13.72 -2.71 17.87
CA LYS A 54 14.90 -3.28 17.22
C LYS A 54 15.85 -2.13 16.89
N SER A 55 17.13 -2.33 17.13
CA SER A 55 18.14 -1.37 16.70
C SER A 55 17.97 -1.12 15.20
N LEU A 56 18.06 0.12 14.79
CA LEU A 56 17.98 0.49 13.39
C LEU A 56 19.26 0.00 12.71
N ILE A 57 19.15 -0.98 11.84
CA ILE A 57 20.26 -1.46 11.03
C ILE A 57 20.25 -0.62 9.76
N PHE A 58 21.27 0.21 9.60
CA PHE A 58 21.51 0.95 8.36
C PHE A 58 22.34 0.06 7.44
N SER A 59 21.92 -0.01 6.18
CA SER A 59 22.77 -0.55 5.14
C SER A 59 23.62 0.58 4.58
N ASP A 60 24.94 0.38 4.51
CA ASP A 60 25.88 1.33 3.92
C ASP A 60 25.87 1.33 2.38
N TYR A 61 25.12 0.41 1.80
CA TYR A 61 25.02 0.27 0.35
C TYR A 61 23.93 1.16 -0.22
N GLN A 62 24.16 1.65 -1.44
CA GLN A 62 23.24 2.55 -2.13
C GLN A 62 21.90 1.88 -2.41
N LYS A 63 20.82 2.59 -2.09
CA LYS A 63 19.46 2.24 -2.49
C LYS A 63 19.15 2.75 -3.89
N SER A 64 18.34 2.01 -4.63
CA SER A 64 17.81 2.39 -5.93
C SER A 64 16.29 2.37 -5.89
N ASP A 65 15.66 3.42 -6.42
CA ASP A 65 14.22 3.46 -6.60
C ASP A 65 13.88 3.13 -8.06
N ARG A 66 12.84 2.31 -8.27
CA ARG A 66 12.27 1.99 -9.58
C ARG A 66 10.77 2.25 -9.55
N ASP A 67 10.28 2.96 -10.55
CA ASP A 67 8.87 3.28 -10.69
C ASP A 67 8.23 2.33 -11.70
N PHE A 68 7.04 1.83 -11.35
CA PHE A 68 6.24 0.95 -12.20
C PHE A 68 4.81 1.48 -12.25
N ALA A 69 4.18 1.38 -13.40
CA ALA A 69 2.74 1.62 -13.53
C ALA A 69 2.07 0.36 -14.08
N PHE A 70 1.08 -0.16 -13.37
CA PHE A 70 0.35 -1.34 -13.79
C PHE A 70 -1.12 -1.03 -14.04
N LEU A 71 -1.62 -1.53 -15.17
CA LEU A 71 -3.05 -1.60 -15.44
C LEU A 71 -3.61 -2.83 -14.73
N VAL A 72 -4.52 -2.62 -13.81
CA VAL A 72 -5.19 -3.67 -13.03
C VAL A 72 -6.71 -3.53 -13.13
N ASN A 73 -7.44 -4.57 -12.76
CA ASN A 73 -8.90 -4.48 -12.66
C ASN A 73 -9.30 -3.50 -11.55
N LYS A 74 -10.42 -2.79 -11.69
CA LYS A 74 -10.90 -1.85 -10.66
C LYS A 74 -11.10 -2.50 -9.30
N SER A 75 -11.50 -3.77 -9.27
CA SER A 75 -11.68 -4.55 -8.04
C SER A 75 -10.37 -4.89 -7.31
N THR A 76 -9.22 -4.81 -8.00
CA THR A 76 -7.92 -5.14 -7.38
C THR A 76 -7.61 -4.16 -6.26
N GLN A 77 -7.38 -4.69 -5.05
CA GLN A 77 -6.98 -3.86 -3.92
C GLN A 77 -5.51 -3.44 -4.07
N ALA A 78 -5.24 -2.19 -3.78
CA ALA A 78 -3.89 -1.64 -3.88
C ALA A 78 -2.93 -2.33 -2.89
N GLN A 79 -3.44 -2.76 -1.73
CA GLN A 79 -2.66 -3.48 -0.72
C GLN A 79 -2.19 -4.84 -1.23
N ASP A 80 -3.03 -5.58 -1.95
CA ASP A 80 -2.66 -6.89 -2.52
C ASP A 80 -1.46 -6.77 -3.45
N LEU A 81 -1.41 -5.68 -4.23
CA LEU A 81 -0.28 -5.41 -5.14
C LEU A 81 1.01 -5.08 -4.37
N ILE A 82 0.91 -4.30 -3.29
CA ILE A 82 2.04 -4.01 -2.41
C ILE A 82 2.58 -5.30 -1.80
N ASP A 83 1.70 -6.12 -1.22
CA ASP A 83 2.07 -7.36 -0.54
C ASP A 83 2.68 -8.37 -1.51
N LEU A 84 2.11 -8.46 -2.72
CA LEU A 84 2.64 -9.29 -3.79
C LEU A 84 4.08 -8.91 -4.12
N ILE A 85 4.34 -7.63 -4.39
CA ILE A 85 5.68 -7.14 -4.76
C ILE A 85 6.67 -7.32 -3.62
N GLN A 86 6.29 -6.98 -2.39
CA GLN A 86 7.16 -7.12 -1.22
C GLN A 86 7.58 -8.58 -0.97
N ASN A 87 6.72 -9.54 -1.32
CA ASN A 87 6.99 -10.96 -1.13
C ASN A 87 7.88 -11.58 -2.23
N ILE A 88 8.16 -10.88 -3.34
CA ILE A 88 9.02 -11.38 -4.42
C ILE A 88 10.45 -11.60 -3.93
N ASP A 89 10.97 -10.63 -3.18
CA ASP A 89 12.30 -10.70 -2.57
C ASP A 89 12.41 -9.76 -1.37
N ARG A 90 12.14 -10.28 -0.18
CA ARG A 90 12.19 -9.50 1.07
C ARG A 90 13.61 -9.04 1.46
N SER A 91 14.63 -9.65 0.89
CA SER A 91 16.02 -9.25 1.16
C SER A 91 16.42 -8.02 0.36
N LEU A 92 15.92 -7.88 -0.86
CA LEU A 92 16.25 -6.78 -1.76
C LEU A 92 15.20 -5.67 -1.76
N ILE A 93 13.89 -6.01 -1.72
CA ILE A 93 12.81 -5.04 -1.76
C ILE A 93 12.55 -4.51 -0.35
N LYS A 94 13.04 -3.30 -0.09
CA LYS A 94 12.94 -2.68 1.25
C LYS A 94 11.62 -1.94 1.45
N LYS A 95 11.05 -1.37 0.38
CA LYS A 95 9.82 -0.60 0.46
C LYS A 95 9.07 -0.60 -0.88
N VAL A 96 7.74 -0.68 -0.79
CA VAL A 96 6.83 -0.44 -1.92
C VAL A 96 5.87 0.66 -1.50
N LYS A 97 5.70 1.67 -2.35
CA LYS A 97 4.81 2.81 -2.08
C LYS A 97 4.03 3.14 -3.34
N ILE A 98 2.70 3.17 -3.24
CA ILE A 98 1.85 3.72 -4.28
C ILE A 98 1.90 5.25 -4.19
N PHE A 99 2.07 5.91 -5.31
CA PHE A 99 2.10 7.36 -5.37
C PHE A 99 1.04 7.94 -6.31
N ASP A 100 0.44 7.11 -7.18
CA ASP A 100 -0.66 7.55 -8.04
C ASP A 100 -1.62 6.39 -8.34
N VAL A 101 -2.91 6.73 -8.45
CA VAL A 101 -3.97 5.84 -8.93
C VAL A 101 -4.82 6.64 -9.91
N TYR A 102 -4.82 6.23 -11.17
CA TYR A 102 -5.50 6.95 -12.23
C TYR A 102 -6.60 6.10 -12.89
N GLU A 103 -7.75 6.73 -13.02
CA GLU A 103 -8.90 6.24 -13.78
C GLU A 103 -9.36 7.38 -14.71
N GLY A 104 -9.39 7.17 -15.99
CA GLY A 104 -9.77 8.23 -16.94
C GLY A 104 -9.47 7.89 -18.38
N GLU A 105 -9.25 8.91 -19.20
CA GLU A 105 -8.97 8.75 -20.63
C GLU A 105 -7.76 7.86 -20.87
N ASN A 106 -7.85 7.03 -21.89
CA ASN A 106 -6.85 6.01 -22.29
C ASN A 106 -6.70 4.82 -21.32
N ILE A 107 -7.65 4.63 -20.38
CA ILE A 107 -7.73 3.44 -19.54
C ILE A 107 -9.10 2.77 -19.78
N PRO A 108 -9.14 1.44 -20.02
CA PRO A 108 -10.41 0.72 -20.14
C PRO A 108 -11.31 0.96 -18.92
N SER A 109 -12.62 1.06 -19.16
CA SER A 109 -13.61 1.42 -18.13
C SER A 109 -13.68 0.46 -16.94
N ASP A 110 -13.23 -0.79 -17.13
CA ASP A 110 -13.13 -1.85 -16.13
C ASP A 110 -11.80 -1.89 -15.40
N LYS A 111 -10.85 -1.00 -15.78
CA LYS A 111 -9.48 -0.99 -15.24
C LYS A 111 -9.11 0.35 -14.58
N LYS A 112 -8.03 0.31 -13.83
CA LYS A 112 -7.31 1.47 -13.28
C LYS A 112 -5.81 1.28 -13.44
N SER A 113 -5.07 2.37 -13.49
CA SER A 113 -3.61 2.40 -13.46
C SER A 113 -3.15 2.66 -12.03
N ILE A 114 -2.31 1.81 -11.49
CA ILE A 114 -1.67 2.02 -10.19
C ILE A 114 -0.17 2.24 -10.43
N ALA A 115 0.31 3.42 -10.06
CA ALA A 115 1.72 3.77 -10.11
C ALA A 115 2.37 3.60 -8.74
N LEU A 116 3.47 2.85 -8.69
CA LEU A 116 4.16 2.52 -7.46
C LEU A 116 5.67 2.65 -7.61
N LYS A 117 6.31 3.00 -6.51
CA LYS A 117 7.76 3.10 -6.36
C LYS A 117 8.25 1.93 -5.52
N VAL A 118 9.23 1.21 -6.02
CA VAL A 118 9.91 0.12 -5.32
C VAL A 118 11.33 0.56 -4.97
N THR A 119 11.62 0.61 -3.67
CA THR A 119 12.98 0.85 -3.17
C THR A 119 13.70 -0.48 -3.02
N ILE A 120 14.79 -0.62 -3.75
CA ILE A 120 15.62 -1.82 -3.83
C ILE A 120 16.97 -1.51 -3.19
N GLN A 121 17.42 -2.36 -2.27
CA GLN A 121 18.71 -2.23 -1.59
C GLN A 121 19.19 -3.59 -1.11
N SER A 122 20.46 -3.91 -1.32
CA SER A 122 21.11 -5.07 -0.71
C SER A 122 21.81 -4.67 0.59
N ASP A 123 21.87 -5.62 1.52
CA ASP A 123 22.63 -5.43 2.77
C ASP A 123 24.10 -5.95 2.64
N PHE A 124 24.48 -6.44 1.44
CA PHE A 124 25.77 -7.12 1.24
C PHE A 124 26.63 -6.51 0.13
N LYS A 125 26.02 -5.81 -0.85
CA LYS A 125 26.74 -5.22 -1.99
C LYS A 125 25.97 -4.05 -2.59
N THR A 126 26.67 -3.16 -3.28
CA THR A 126 26.00 -2.20 -4.19
C THR A 126 25.47 -2.96 -5.41
N LEU A 127 24.19 -2.76 -5.72
CA LEU A 127 23.55 -3.38 -6.89
C LEU A 127 23.96 -2.67 -8.16
N ASN A 128 24.33 -3.43 -9.19
CA ASN A 128 24.60 -2.91 -10.52
C ASN A 128 23.34 -2.92 -11.39
N GLU A 129 23.40 -2.31 -12.59
CA GLU A 129 22.25 -2.24 -13.49
C GLU A 129 21.71 -3.63 -13.89
N LYS A 130 22.57 -4.63 -14.00
CA LYS A 130 22.12 -5.99 -14.31
C LYS A 130 21.28 -6.57 -13.14
N ASP A 131 21.75 -6.45 -11.91
CA ASP A 131 21.01 -6.88 -10.72
C ASP A 131 19.65 -6.15 -10.65
N LEU A 132 19.61 -4.84 -10.91
CA LEU A 132 18.39 -4.02 -10.88
C LEU A 132 17.41 -4.39 -12.00
N ASN A 133 17.91 -4.72 -13.19
CA ASN A 133 17.07 -5.16 -14.29
C ASN A 133 16.49 -6.55 -14.05
N GLU A 134 17.24 -7.47 -13.47
CA GLU A 134 16.77 -8.81 -13.12
C GLU A 134 15.62 -8.75 -12.11
N ILE A 135 15.76 -7.96 -11.04
CA ILE A 135 14.68 -7.82 -10.06
C ILE A 135 13.47 -7.08 -10.65
N SER A 136 13.68 -6.07 -11.52
CA SER A 136 12.60 -5.37 -12.20
C SER A 136 11.79 -6.31 -13.11
N GLN A 137 12.46 -7.15 -13.89
CA GLN A 137 11.79 -8.15 -14.73
C GLN A 137 11.03 -9.19 -13.90
N LYS A 138 11.59 -9.59 -12.77
CA LYS A 138 10.92 -10.49 -11.83
C LYS A 138 9.65 -9.85 -11.25
N ILE A 139 9.70 -8.57 -10.89
CA ILE A 139 8.53 -7.81 -10.44
C ILE A 139 7.46 -7.79 -11.53
N ILE A 140 7.80 -7.35 -12.74
CA ILE A 140 6.87 -7.24 -13.86
C ILE A 140 6.20 -8.59 -14.13
N SER A 141 6.99 -9.64 -14.33
CA SER A 141 6.48 -10.97 -14.67
C SER A 141 5.60 -11.56 -13.56
N THR A 142 5.93 -11.31 -12.30
CA THR A 142 5.13 -11.81 -11.16
C THR A 142 3.80 -11.08 -11.06
N VAL A 143 3.81 -9.76 -11.18
CA VAL A 143 2.60 -8.93 -11.12
C VAL A 143 1.67 -9.25 -12.31
N GLU A 144 2.20 -9.40 -13.52
CA GLU A 144 1.42 -9.77 -14.68
C GLU A 144 0.74 -11.13 -14.53
N LYS A 145 1.46 -12.12 -13.99
CA LYS A 145 0.93 -13.48 -13.80
C LYS A 145 -0.08 -13.60 -12.67
N GLN A 146 0.18 -12.96 -11.52
CA GLN A 146 -0.60 -13.20 -10.31
C GLN A 146 -1.71 -12.16 -10.08
N ALA A 147 -1.50 -10.93 -10.53
CA ALA A 147 -2.51 -9.87 -10.41
C ALA A 147 -3.32 -9.64 -11.69
N SER A 148 -3.12 -10.45 -12.74
CA SER A 148 -3.73 -10.24 -14.07
C SER A 148 -3.55 -8.79 -14.55
N ALA A 149 -2.41 -8.21 -14.21
CA ALA A 149 -2.05 -6.84 -14.52
C ALA A 149 -1.27 -6.77 -15.84
N LYS A 150 -1.13 -5.56 -16.37
CA LYS A 150 -0.26 -5.28 -17.52
C LYS A 150 0.59 -4.06 -17.22
N LEU A 151 1.89 -4.17 -17.48
CA LEU A 151 2.76 -3.00 -17.36
C LEU A 151 2.29 -1.90 -18.33
N ARG A 152 2.13 -0.68 -17.83
CA ARG A 152 1.83 0.49 -18.64
C ARG A 152 3.14 1.15 -19.05
N SER A 153 3.41 1.15 -20.34
CA SER A 153 4.51 1.89 -20.97
C SER A 153 4.15 3.35 -21.20
#